data_261ccc7165834bcbbaa51beaeeca1d7c
#
_entry.id   261ccc7165834bcbbaa51beaeeca1d7c
#
_cell.length_a   1.000
_cell.length_b   1.000
_cell.length_c   1.000
_cell.angle_alpha   90.00
_cell.angle_beta   90.00
_cell.angle_gamma   90.00
#
_symmetry.space_group_name_H-M   'P 1'
#
loop_
_entity.id
_entity.type
_entity.pdbx_description
1 polymer ?
#
loop_
_entity_poly.entity_id
_entity_poly.type
_entity_poly.pdbx_seq_one_letter_code
_entity_poly.pdbx_strand_id
1 'polypeptide(L)'
;MSDLTETTAGAMLGLTMSCCRCHDHKTDPLSHADHYRLRAFFAACHYADDVAIDLHADQKAIRNHNQKQDAEIKRVQKSIDEIESTVLARQTVKVEPKKSKELMTSVELAQVAMAESELESLKKGKRPLTNGLLMHDKMDSVQPIFVLFSGDHRTPKDAVEPGFPSVLFPNTPILVKPLKSTTTGRRLTLARWIASRENPWAARVIVNRIWQNYFGNGIVATPNDFGVTGALPSHPELLDYLAMELMDSGWSLKHIHRLIVTSSTYRQQTVADQATHATQATRGGHEFATLRTQLRRKSAEQLRDSILHVSGLLQERAGGPPVWPVLDDATLAANPAVLDDNATKTKGWYPSPPSEQSVRSLYLIQKRTIRIPWMETFDLPENAVSCGKRECSLVAPQSLAMMNGSLSVQAAQRIAETILGDVPSSKNQQIHTAFRQILLRNPNDQEFASCRTFLESRTLVELCLVLLNTNEFAFIE
;
A
#
# COMPACT_ATOMS: atom_id res chain seq x y z
N MET A 1 1.21 -19.13 -7.88
CA MET A 1 -0.24 -19.32 -8.06
C MET A 1 -0.97 -19.70 -6.77
N SER A 2 -0.43 -20.57 -5.92
CA SER A 2 -1.09 -20.87 -4.62
C SER A 2 -1.32 -19.62 -3.80
N ASP A 3 -0.35 -18.73 -3.68
CA ASP A 3 -0.49 -17.45 -2.97
C ASP A 3 -1.64 -16.59 -3.50
N LEU A 4 -1.85 -16.57 -4.83
CA LEU A 4 -2.97 -15.85 -5.44
C LEU A 4 -4.31 -16.45 -5.02
N THR A 5 -4.39 -17.79 -5.02
CA THR A 5 -5.59 -18.52 -4.62
C THR A 5 -5.92 -18.27 -3.15
N GLU A 6 -4.93 -18.43 -2.28
CA GLU A 6 -5.07 -18.28 -0.84
C GLU A 6 -5.39 -16.83 -0.45
N THR A 7 -4.69 -15.87 -1.07
CA THR A 7 -4.97 -14.44 -0.86
C THR A 7 -6.37 -14.06 -1.35
N THR A 8 -6.79 -14.56 -2.51
CA THR A 8 -8.14 -14.29 -3.03
C THR A 8 -9.20 -14.89 -2.12
N ALA A 9 -9.03 -16.14 -1.69
CA ALA A 9 -9.96 -16.81 -0.80
C ALA A 9 -10.07 -16.10 0.56
N GLY A 10 -8.96 -15.83 1.23
CA GLY A 10 -8.96 -15.15 2.53
C GLY A 10 -9.39 -13.69 2.44
N ALA A 11 -8.88 -12.94 1.45
CA ALA A 11 -9.14 -11.51 1.35
C ALA A 11 -10.54 -11.17 0.82
N MET A 12 -11.10 -11.98 -0.08
CA MET A 12 -12.37 -11.68 -0.74
C MET A 12 -13.53 -12.54 -0.26
N LEU A 13 -13.24 -13.76 0.19
CA LEU A 13 -14.28 -14.73 0.54
C LEU A 13 -14.29 -15.09 2.04
N GLY A 14 -13.24 -14.72 2.79
CA GLY A 14 -13.10 -15.11 4.20
C GLY A 14 -12.96 -16.62 4.38
N LEU A 15 -12.36 -17.34 3.42
CA LEU A 15 -12.19 -18.77 3.44
C LEU A 15 -10.73 -19.18 3.62
N THR A 16 -10.49 -20.15 4.50
CA THR A 16 -9.15 -20.66 4.86
C THR A 16 -8.67 -21.73 3.89
N MET A 17 -8.57 -21.40 2.59
CA MET A 17 -8.24 -22.32 1.50
C MET A 17 -6.79 -22.85 1.50
N SER A 18 -5.90 -22.31 2.33
CA SER A 18 -4.51 -22.77 2.44
C SER A 18 -4.40 -24.22 2.91
N CYS A 19 -5.26 -24.65 3.83
CA CYS A 19 -5.32 -26.04 4.29
C CYS A 19 -5.68 -27.01 3.16
N CYS A 20 -6.57 -26.56 2.25
CA CYS A 20 -7.03 -27.36 1.11
C CYS A 20 -5.97 -27.57 0.03
N ARG A 21 -4.78 -27.00 0.17
CA ARG A 21 -3.66 -27.26 -0.74
C ARG A 21 -3.14 -28.69 -0.66
N CYS A 22 -3.21 -29.32 0.51
CA CYS A 22 -2.64 -30.65 0.76
C CYS A 22 -3.68 -31.75 1.02
N HIS A 23 -4.83 -31.42 1.58
CA HIS A 23 -5.90 -32.33 1.96
C HIS A 23 -7.24 -31.57 2.04
N ASP A 24 -8.35 -32.27 2.22
CA ASP A 24 -9.65 -31.64 2.50
C ASP A 24 -9.56 -30.81 3.79
N HIS A 25 -10.30 -29.71 3.85
CA HIS A 25 -10.32 -28.88 5.05
C HIS A 25 -10.81 -29.67 6.25
N LYS A 26 -10.15 -29.53 7.40
CA LYS A 26 -10.45 -30.35 8.58
C LYS A 26 -11.86 -30.13 9.12
N THR A 27 -12.37 -28.92 9.05
CA THR A 27 -13.62 -28.49 9.69
C THR A 27 -14.62 -27.91 8.69
N ASP A 28 -14.16 -27.15 7.70
CA ASP A 28 -15.03 -26.55 6.71
C ASP A 28 -15.34 -27.55 5.58
N PRO A 29 -16.51 -27.46 4.94
CA PRO A 29 -16.88 -28.29 3.82
C PRO A 29 -16.19 -27.85 2.52
N LEU A 30 -14.87 -27.69 2.58
CA LEU A 30 -14.00 -27.31 1.47
C LEU A 30 -13.10 -28.48 1.13
N SER A 31 -13.17 -28.94 -0.11
CA SER A 31 -12.38 -30.08 -0.56
C SER A 31 -10.98 -29.67 -1.02
N HIS A 32 -10.07 -30.63 -1.02
CA HIS A 32 -8.75 -30.51 -1.64
C HIS A 32 -8.87 -30.08 -3.12
N ALA A 33 -9.83 -30.63 -3.84
CA ALA A 33 -10.10 -30.27 -5.22
C ALA A 33 -10.55 -28.81 -5.38
N ASP A 34 -11.29 -28.22 -4.43
CA ASP A 34 -11.73 -26.82 -4.49
C ASP A 34 -10.58 -25.83 -4.52
N HIS A 35 -9.48 -26.10 -3.80
CA HIS A 35 -8.27 -25.27 -3.89
C HIS A 35 -7.74 -25.22 -5.33
N TYR A 36 -7.65 -26.36 -6.01
CA TYR A 36 -7.12 -26.44 -7.37
C TYR A 36 -8.11 -25.94 -8.42
N ARG A 37 -9.41 -26.14 -8.21
CA ARG A 37 -10.47 -25.52 -9.04
C ARG A 37 -10.40 -23.99 -8.99
N LEU A 38 -10.24 -23.40 -7.80
CA LEU A 38 -10.05 -21.95 -7.64
C LEU A 38 -8.73 -21.50 -8.25
N ARG A 39 -7.65 -22.26 -8.06
CA ARG A 39 -6.33 -22.02 -8.66
C ARG A 39 -6.38 -22.02 -10.19
N ALA A 40 -7.25 -22.83 -10.80
CA ALA A 40 -7.36 -22.95 -12.25
C ALA A 40 -7.87 -21.65 -12.93
N PHE A 41 -8.52 -20.74 -12.21
CA PHE A 41 -8.80 -19.39 -12.73
C PHE A 41 -7.53 -18.58 -13.02
N PHE A 42 -6.43 -18.88 -12.35
CA PHE A 42 -5.14 -18.19 -12.50
C PHE A 42 -4.16 -18.94 -13.42
N ALA A 43 -4.56 -20.05 -14.04
CA ALA A 43 -3.67 -20.92 -14.83
C ALA A 43 -2.96 -20.20 -15.98
N ALA A 44 -3.58 -19.18 -16.58
CA ALA A 44 -3.00 -18.38 -17.65
C ALA A 44 -2.16 -17.18 -17.16
N CYS A 45 -2.10 -16.94 -15.83
CA CYS A 45 -1.49 -15.74 -15.28
C CYS A 45 0.04 -15.79 -15.30
N HIS A 46 0.63 -14.72 -15.79
CA HIS A 46 2.07 -14.45 -15.72
C HIS A 46 2.30 -13.04 -15.17
N TYR A 47 3.41 -12.87 -14.48
CA TYR A 47 3.89 -11.56 -14.06
C TYR A 47 4.70 -10.93 -15.20
N ALA A 48 4.49 -9.64 -15.44
CA ALA A 48 5.28 -8.82 -16.33
C ALA A 48 5.63 -7.50 -15.62
N ASP A 49 6.86 -7.09 -15.71
CA ASP A 49 7.41 -5.87 -15.10
C ASP A 49 7.63 -4.73 -16.11
N ASP A 50 7.32 -4.98 -17.38
CA ASP A 50 7.42 -4.06 -18.52
C ASP A 50 6.08 -3.42 -18.94
N VAL A 51 5.03 -3.59 -18.13
CA VAL A 51 3.69 -3.08 -18.47
C VAL A 51 3.52 -1.66 -17.96
N ALA A 52 3.20 -0.74 -18.89
CA ALA A 52 2.95 0.65 -18.55
C ALA A 52 1.67 0.81 -17.68
N ILE A 53 1.83 1.46 -16.54
CA ILE A 53 0.75 1.69 -15.54
C ILE A 53 0.17 3.11 -15.59
N ASP A 54 0.75 4.00 -16.42
CA ASP A 54 0.21 5.34 -16.62
C ASP A 54 -1.22 5.28 -17.18
N LEU A 55 -2.01 6.32 -16.97
CA LEU A 55 -3.34 6.42 -17.58
C LEU A 55 -3.27 6.38 -19.10
N HIS A 56 -4.26 5.83 -19.76
CA HIS A 56 -4.27 5.69 -21.23
C HIS A 56 -4.03 7.00 -21.97
N ALA A 57 -4.57 8.12 -21.45
CA ALA A 57 -4.34 9.46 -22.04
C ALA A 57 -2.87 9.86 -21.94
N ASP A 58 -2.24 9.62 -20.77
CA ASP A 58 -0.85 9.95 -20.53
C ASP A 58 0.08 9.06 -21.36
N GLN A 59 -0.19 7.74 -21.43
CA GLN A 59 0.56 6.83 -22.30
C GLN A 59 0.53 7.31 -23.77
N LYS A 60 -0.64 7.73 -24.25
CA LYS A 60 -0.79 8.26 -25.62
C LYS A 60 0.01 9.54 -25.81
N ALA A 61 -0.05 10.47 -24.85
CA ALA A 61 0.71 11.72 -24.89
C ALA A 61 2.22 11.46 -24.86
N ILE A 62 2.70 10.57 -23.98
CA ILE A 62 4.11 10.18 -23.87
C ILE A 62 4.58 9.52 -25.17
N ARG A 63 3.83 8.56 -25.72
CA ARG A 63 4.17 7.88 -26.98
C ARG A 63 4.25 8.86 -28.14
N ASN A 64 3.28 9.77 -28.26
CA ASN A 64 3.28 10.80 -29.32
C ASN A 64 4.48 11.74 -29.18
N HIS A 65 4.83 12.16 -27.93
CA HIS A 65 6.00 12.96 -27.69
C HIS A 65 7.29 12.21 -28.08
N ASN A 66 7.44 10.97 -27.62
CA ASN A 66 8.61 10.16 -27.94
C ASN A 66 8.73 9.86 -29.44
N GLN A 67 7.61 9.65 -30.15
CA GLN A 67 7.60 9.44 -31.58
C GLN A 67 8.12 10.66 -32.35
N LYS A 68 7.78 11.89 -31.91
CA LYS A 68 8.34 13.12 -32.47
C LYS A 68 9.84 13.23 -32.20
N GLN A 69 10.27 12.93 -30.97
CA GLN A 69 11.69 12.89 -30.61
C GLN A 69 12.46 11.86 -31.47
N ASP A 70 11.88 10.67 -31.68
CA ASP A 70 12.49 9.62 -32.51
C ASP A 70 12.65 10.03 -33.99
N ALA A 71 11.69 10.78 -34.50
CA ALA A 71 11.78 11.34 -35.85
C ALA A 71 12.94 12.33 -35.99
N GLU A 72 13.06 13.25 -35.01
CA GLU A 72 14.19 14.20 -34.99
C GLU A 72 15.53 13.53 -34.73
N ILE A 73 15.60 12.55 -33.83
CA ILE A 73 16.80 11.74 -33.61
C ILE A 73 17.27 11.08 -34.90
N LYS A 74 16.34 10.48 -35.66
CA LYS A 74 16.66 9.87 -36.96
C LYS A 74 17.16 10.88 -37.95
N ARG A 75 16.59 12.10 -37.97
CA ARG A 75 17.01 13.17 -38.86
C ARG A 75 18.42 13.63 -38.56
N VAL A 76 18.71 13.90 -37.26
CA VAL A 76 20.05 14.35 -36.84
C VAL A 76 21.08 13.24 -37.05
N GLN A 77 20.76 11.99 -36.74
CA GLN A 77 21.64 10.86 -37.00
C GLN A 77 21.97 10.72 -38.48
N LYS A 78 20.97 10.86 -39.36
CA LYS A 78 21.18 10.82 -40.81
C LYS A 78 22.12 11.94 -41.27
N SER A 79 22.03 13.14 -40.74
CA SER A 79 22.95 14.22 -41.09
C SER A 79 24.41 13.93 -40.68
N ILE A 80 24.62 13.29 -39.51
CA ILE A 80 25.94 12.81 -39.10
C ILE A 80 26.46 11.75 -40.08
N ASP A 81 25.64 10.74 -40.38
CA ASP A 81 26.00 9.67 -41.31
C ASP A 81 26.33 10.18 -42.71
N GLU A 82 25.64 11.23 -43.20
CA GLU A 82 25.90 11.89 -44.49
C GLU A 82 27.26 12.64 -44.48
N ILE A 83 27.60 13.33 -43.36
CA ILE A 83 28.93 13.98 -43.23
C ILE A 83 30.02 12.90 -43.21
N GLU A 84 29.87 11.86 -42.37
CA GLU A 84 30.84 10.77 -42.30
C GLU A 84 31.04 10.05 -43.62
N SER A 85 29.96 9.74 -44.36
CA SER A 85 30.04 9.10 -45.68
C SER A 85 30.74 9.99 -46.69
N THR A 86 30.50 11.31 -46.67
CA THR A 86 31.19 12.28 -47.55
C THR A 86 32.68 12.36 -47.25
N VAL A 87 33.07 12.34 -45.96
CA VAL A 87 34.48 12.32 -45.56
C VAL A 87 35.19 11.04 -46.03
N LEU A 88 34.53 9.89 -45.86
CA LEU A 88 35.07 8.59 -46.31
C LEU A 88 35.18 8.49 -47.84
N ALA A 89 34.22 9.07 -48.58
CA ALA A 89 34.24 9.05 -50.06
C ALA A 89 35.38 9.88 -50.67
N ARG A 90 35.98 10.82 -49.94
CA ARG A 90 37.16 11.63 -50.35
C ARG A 90 38.45 10.86 -50.26
N GLN A 91 38.46 9.70 -49.62
CA GLN A 91 39.70 8.90 -49.42
C GLN A 91 39.92 7.95 -50.56
N THR A 92 41.15 7.88 -51.05
CA THR A 92 41.60 6.95 -52.12
C THR A 92 41.85 5.53 -51.60
N VAL A 93 41.92 5.33 -50.29
CA VAL A 93 42.16 4.06 -49.61
C VAL A 93 40.96 3.73 -48.72
N LYS A 94 40.50 2.48 -48.70
CA LYS A 94 39.46 2.02 -47.79
C LYS A 94 39.88 2.22 -46.33
N VAL A 95 39.26 3.17 -45.65
CA VAL A 95 39.44 3.46 -44.24
C VAL A 95 38.26 2.87 -43.44
N GLU A 96 38.54 2.34 -42.27
CA GLU A 96 37.48 1.83 -41.38
C GLU A 96 36.55 2.99 -40.94
N PRO A 97 35.22 2.79 -40.89
CA PRO A 97 34.26 3.81 -40.52
C PRO A 97 34.53 4.47 -39.14
N LYS A 98 35.17 3.75 -38.23
CA LYS A 98 35.50 4.27 -36.88
C LYS A 98 36.57 5.37 -36.88
N LYS A 99 37.29 5.55 -37.98
CA LYS A 99 38.34 6.57 -38.15
C LYS A 99 37.87 7.82 -38.93
N SER A 100 36.58 7.91 -39.22
CA SER A 100 36.00 9.04 -39.97
C SER A 100 36.31 10.39 -39.29
N LYS A 101 36.26 10.46 -37.99
CA LYS A 101 36.52 11.70 -37.21
C LYS A 101 37.98 12.21 -37.33
N GLU A 102 38.97 11.32 -37.52
CA GLU A 102 40.36 11.70 -37.69
C GLU A 102 40.66 12.34 -39.06
N LEU A 103 39.76 12.13 -40.02
CA LEU A 103 39.85 12.59 -41.38
C LEU A 103 38.99 13.82 -41.69
N MET A 104 38.26 14.29 -40.70
CA MET A 104 37.37 15.45 -40.81
C MET A 104 38.15 16.76 -40.74
N THR A 105 37.68 17.76 -41.46
CA THR A 105 38.14 19.14 -41.28
C THR A 105 37.62 19.73 -39.97
N SER A 106 38.23 20.81 -39.49
CA SER A 106 37.79 21.50 -38.28
C SER A 106 36.31 21.94 -38.33
N VAL A 107 35.82 22.27 -39.49
CA VAL A 107 34.38 22.66 -39.71
C VAL A 107 33.47 21.43 -39.60
N GLU A 108 33.84 20.32 -40.24
CA GLU A 108 33.08 19.07 -40.19
C GLU A 108 33.06 18.49 -38.75
N LEU A 109 34.18 18.53 -38.03
CA LEU A 109 34.23 18.16 -36.63
C LEU A 109 33.31 19.00 -35.74
N ALA A 110 33.28 20.34 -35.97
CA ALA A 110 32.38 21.22 -35.22
C ALA A 110 30.89 20.90 -35.54
N GLN A 111 30.55 20.63 -36.80
CA GLN A 111 29.18 20.25 -37.21
C GLN A 111 28.75 18.93 -36.57
N VAL A 112 29.61 17.93 -36.61
CA VAL A 112 29.31 16.61 -35.97
C VAL A 112 29.18 16.76 -34.45
N ALA A 113 30.06 17.54 -33.80
CA ALA A 113 29.99 17.78 -32.37
C ALA A 113 28.68 18.47 -31.94
N MET A 114 28.23 19.47 -32.74
CA MET A 114 26.93 20.12 -32.50
C MET A 114 25.78 19.15 -32.68
N ALA A 115 25.77 18.34 -33.74
CA ALA A 115 24.75 17.34 -34.01
C ALA A 115 24.73 16.23 -32.94
N GLU A 116 25.89 15.77 -32.44
CA GLU A 116 25.99 14.83 -31.33
C GLU A 116 25.41 15.42 -30.03
N SER A 117 25.69 16.69 -29.74
CA SER A 117 25.11 17.38 -28.59
C SER A 117 23.59 17.52 -28.69
N GLU A 118 23.08 17.84 -29.88
CA GLU A 118 21.65 17.89 -30.16
C GLU A 118 21.01 16.50 -29.98
N LEU A 119 21.66 15.47 -30.52
CA LEU A 119 21.21 14.07 -30.40
C LEU A 119 21.14 13.60 -28.96
N GLU A 120 22.11 13.97 -28.13
CA GLU A 120 22.10 13.69 -26.70
C GLU A 120 20.95 14.40 -25.97
N SER A 121 20.74 15.69 -26.31
CA SER A 121 19.63 16.49 -25.77
C SER A 121 18.28 15.86 -26.14
N LEU A 122 18.08 15.47 -27.40
CA LEU A 122 16.86 14.81 -27.86
C LEU A 122 16.63 13.47 -27.17
N LYS A 123 17.68 12.67 -26.99
CA LYS A 123 17.60 11.40 -26.23
C LYS A 123 17.21 11.62 -24.77
N LYS A 124 17.78 12.64 -24.10
CA LYS A 124 17.42 13.03 -22.74
C LYS A 124 15.99 13.61 -22.65
N GLY A 125 15.49 14.21 -23.72
CA GLY A 125 14.13 14.76 -23.80
C GLY A 125 13.02 13.71 -23.87
N LYS A 126 13.34 12.43 -24.10
CA LYS A 126 12.34 11.35 -24.09
C LYS A 126 11.75 11.16 -22.71
N ARG A 127 10.44 10.94 -22.67
CA ARG A 127 9.70 10.66 -21.44
C ARG A 127 9.54 9.14 -21.29
N PRO A 128 10.05 8.53 -20.18
CA PRO A 128 9.81 7.13 -19.92
C PRO A 128 8.33 6.90 -19.56
N LEU A 129 7.78 5.75 -19.95
CA LEU A 129 6.55 5.23 -19.36
C LEU A 129 6.88 4.68 -17.96
N THR A 130 5.94 4.85 -17.04
CA THR A 130 6.05 4.22 -15.72
C THR A 130 5.67 2.76 -15.86
N ASN A 131 6.62 1.85 -15.70
CA ASN A 131 6.37 0.41 -15.74
C ASN A 131 6.06 -0.11 -14.34
N GLY A 132 5.18 -1.10 -14.26
CA GLY A 132 4.81 -1.78 -13.03
C GLY A 132 4.77 -3.28 -13.20
N LEU A 133 4.97 -3.99 -12.08
CA LEU A 133 4.75 -5.43 -12.04
C LEU A 133 3.26 -5.72 -12.05
N LEU A 134 2.76 -6.17 -13.17
CA LEU A 134 1.36 -6.51 -13.38
C LEU A 134 1.17 -7.98 -13.75
N MET A 135 -0.05 -8.45 -13.54
CA MET A 135 -0.46 -9.79 -13.94
C MET A 135 -1.28 -9.74 -15.23
N HIS A 136 -0.86 -10.48 -16.23
CA HIS A 136 -1.58 -10.64 -17.49
C HIS A 136 -1.74 -12.11 -17.88
N ASP A 137 -2.64 -12.40 -18.80
CA ASP A 137 -2.81 -13.74 -19.34
C ASP A 137 -1.86 -13.98 -20.52
N LYS A 138 -1.30 -15.19 -20.58
CA LYS A 138 -0.53 -15.71 -21.71
C LYS A 138 -1.33 -16.85 -22.34
N MET A 139 -1.90 -16.62 -23.53
CA MET A 139 -2.85 -17.54 -24.16
C MET A 139 -2.24 -18.87 -24.61
N ASP A 140 -0.99 -18.84 -25.04
CA ASP A 140 -0.21 -19.97 -25.56
C ASP A 140 0.40 -20.86 -24.47
N SER A 141 0.23 -20.51 -23.20
CA SER A 141 0.84 -21.22 -22.08
C SER A 141 -0.13 -21.66 -20.99
N VAL A 142 -1.42 -21.79 -21.32
CA VAL A 142 -2.42 -22.31 -20.36
C VAL A 142 -2.19 -23.79 -20.13
N GLN A 143 -1.55 -24.10 -19.01
CA GLN A 143 -1.34 -25.50 -18.60
C GLN A 143 -2.55 -26.04 -17.83
N PRO A 144 -2.89 -27.31 -17.98
CA PRO A 144 -3.91 -27.95 -17.16
C PRO A 144 -3.48 -27.91 -15.69
N ILE A 145 -4.45 -27.72 -14.81
CA ILE A 145 -4.22 -27.75 -13.37
C ILE A 145 -4.63 -29.10 -12.84
N PHE A 146 -3.76 -29.70 -12.04
CA PHE A 146 -3.97 -30.99 -11.42
C PHE A 146 -4.10 -30.81 -9.91
N VAL A 147 -4.92 -31.63 -9.28
CA VAL A 147 -4.89 -31.88 -7.84
C VAL A 147 -3.55 -32.54 -7.52
N LEU A 148 -2.84 -32.05 -6.52
CA LEU A 148 -1.50 -32.56 -6.17
C LEU A 148 -1.57 -33.38 -4.89
N PHE A 149 -1.00 -34.59 -4.90
CA PHE A 149 -0.93 -35.40 -3.68
C PHE A 149 -0.14 -34.63 -2.60
N SER A 150 -0.76 -34.38 -1.44
CA SER A 150 -0.17 -33.60 -0.33
C SER A 150 0.45 -32.25 -0.76
N GLY A 151 -0.05 -31.64 -1.84
CA GLY A 151 0.48 -30.38 -2.37
C GLY A 151 1.80 -30.50 -3.13
N ASP A 152 2.36 -31.70 -3.34
CA ASP A 152 3.60 -31.93 -4.05
C ASP A 152 3.40 -31.90 -5.58
N HIS A 153 4.05 -30.92 -6.23
CA HIS A 153 3.95 -30.71 -7.68
C HIS A 153 4.48 -31.89 -8.52
N ARG A 154 5.26 -32.77 -7.93
CA ARG A 154 5.83 -33.97 -8.59
C ARG A 154 4.81 -35.13 -8.65
N THR A 155 3.73 -35.05 -7.89
CA THR A 155 2.72 -36.12 -7.79
C THR A 155 1.32 -35.61 -8.17
N PRO A 156 1.12 -35.29 -9.48
CA PRO A 156 -0.20 -34.88 -9.96
C PRO A 156 -1.20 -36.04 -9.91
N LYS A 157 -2.46 -35.74 -9.54
CA LYS A 157 -3.63 -36.60 -9.62
C LYS A 157 -4.52 -36.16 -10.80
N ASP A 158 -5.82 -36.08 -10.57
CA ASP A 158 -6.81 -35.73 -11.59
C ASP A 158 -6.68 -34.25 -12.01
N ALA A 159 -6.87 -34.00 -13.30
CA ALA A 159 -6.98 -32.65 -13.84
C ALA A 159 -8.30 -32.01 -13.40
N VAL A 160 -8.27 -30.71 -13.13
CA VAL A 160 -9.45 -29.94 -12.74
C VAL A 160 -9.65 -28.70 -13.60
N GLU A 161 -10.91 -28.41 -13.88
CA GLU A 161 -11.33 -27.17 -14.53
C GLU A 161 -11.58 -26.08 -13.47
N PRO A 162 -11.57 -24.77 -13.90
CA PRO A 162 -11.94 -23.68 -13.00
C PRO A 162 -13.29 -23.90 -12.34
N GLY A 163 -13.36 -23.69 -11.04
CA GLY A 163 -14.59 -23.88 -10.26
C GLY A 163 -14.59 -23.08 -8.97
N PHE A 164 -15.78 -22.74 -8.52
CA PHE A 164 -16.02 -22.13 -7.21
C PHE A 164 -16.08 -23.22 -6.13
N PRO A 165 -16.09 -22.87 -4.83
CA PRO A 165 -16.22 -23.87 -3.76
C PRO A 165 -17.44 -24.78 -3.99
N SER A 166 -17.20 -26.09 -4.09
CA SER A 166 -18.19 -27.08 -4.56
C SER A 166 -19.38 -27.25 -3.63
N VAL A 167 -19.23 -26.92 -2.36
CA VAL A 167 -20.31 -26.98 -1.36
C VAL A 167 -21.53 -26.12 -1.73
N LEU A 168 -21.31 -24.98 -2.39
CA LEU A 168 -22.37 -24.09 -2.86
C LEU A 168 -22.53 -24.09 -4.39
N PHE A 169 -21.43 -24.35 -5.10
CA PHE A 169 -21.37 -24.26 -6.56
C PHE A 169 -20.73 -25.54 -7.15
N PRO A 170 -21.44 -26.67 -7.14
CA PRO A 170 -20.88 -27.96 -7.57
C PRO A 170 -20.55 -28.01 -9.07
N ASN A 171 -21.21 -27.19 -9.88
CA ASN A 171 -21.04 -27.19 -11.32
C ASN A 171 -19.84 -26.36 -11.78
N THR A 172 -19.23 -26.77 -12.88
CA THR A 172 -18.19 -25.97 -13.55
C THR A 172 -18.80 -24.70 -14.17
N PRO A 173 -18.28 -23.51 -13.85
CA PRO A 173 -18.83 -22.28 -14.38
C PRO A 173 -18.56 -22.14 -15.89
N ILE A 174 -19.48 -21.53 -16.60
CA ILE A 174 -19.26 -21.12 -17.98
C ILE A 174 -18.32 -19.94 -17.99
N LEU A 175 -17.17 -20.08 -18.63
CA LEU A 175 -16.19 -19.01 -18.71
C LEU A 175 -16.72 -17.84 -19.56
N VAL A 176 -16.54 -16.63 -19.03
CA VAL A 176 -16.92 -15.41 -19.76
C VAL A 176 -16.09 -15.28 -21.02
N LYS A 177 -16.73 -15.17 -22.17
CA LYS A 177 -16.05 -14.91 -23.42
C LYS A 177 -15.39 -13.54 -23.39
N PRO A 178 -14.05 -13.46 -23.53
CA PRO A 178 -13.36 -12.19 -23.43
C PRO A 178 -13.60 -11.32 -24.66
N LEU A 179 -13.59 -10.00 -24.48
CA LEU A 179 -13.69 -9.03 -25.57
C LEU A 179 -12.43 -9.00 -26.45
N LYS A 180 -11.29 -9.38 -25.88
CA LYS A 180 -10.00 -9.45 -26.58
C LYS A 180 -9.51 -10.89 -26.63
N SER A 181 -8.91 -11.28 -27.74
CA SER A 181 -8.29 -12.61 -27.93
C SER A 181 -7.03 -12.85 -27.08
N THR A 182 -6.56 -11.83 -26.37
CA THR A 182 -5.34 -11.88 -25.54
C THR A 182 -5.57 -12.36 -24.10
N THR A 183 -6.78 -12.79 -23.77
CA THR A 183 -7.13 -13.27 -22.42
C THR A 183 -8.05 -14.48 -22.49
N THR A 184 -7.95 -15.35 -21.48
CA THR A 184 -8.77 -16.57 -21.38
C THR A 184 -10.18 -16.33 -20.82
N GLY A 185 -10.45 -15.15 -20.23
CA GLY A 185 -11.68 -14.84 -19.52
C GLY A 185 -11.80 -15.51 -18.14
N ARG A 186 -10.87 -16.38 -17.72
CA ARG A 186 -10.91 -17.09 -16.44
C ARG A 186 -10.99 -16.14 -15.25
N ARG A 187 -10.05 -15.19 -15.13
CA ARG A 187 -10.06 -14.18 -14.05
C ARG A 187 -11.31 -13.30 -14.06
N LEU A 188 -11.81 -12.94 -15.25
CA LEU A 188 -13.04 -12.16 -15.38
C LEU A 188 -14.26 -12.95 -14.87
N THR A 189 -14.31 -14.26 -15.14
CA THR A 189 -15.35 -15.14 -14.61
C THR A 189 -15.32 -15.16 -13.09
N LEU A 190 -14.14 -15.34 -12.49
CA LEU A 190 -13.96 -15.31 -11.03
C LEU A 190 -14.37 -13.95 -10.44
N ALA A 191 -13.93 -12.84 -11.05
CA ALA A 191 -14.25 -11.49 -10.59
C ALA A 191 -15.75 -11.19 -10.63
N ARG A 192 -16.44 -11.60 -11.70
CA ARG A 192 -17.89 -11.45 -11.81
C ARG A 192 -18.65 -12.25 -10.77
N TRP A 193 -18.19 -13.47 -10.48
CA TRP A 193 -18.80 -14.27 -9.43
C TRP A 193 -18.54 -13.68 -8.04
N ILE A 194 -17.33 -13.22 -7.74
CA ILE A 194 -17.02 -12.54 -6.46
C ILE A 194 -17.98 -11.35 -6.23
N ALA A 195 -18.25 -10.58 -7.29
CA ALA A 195 -19.13 -9.40 -7.22
C ALA A 195 -20.62 -9.74 -7.48
N SER A 196 -20.99 -11.02 -7.63
CA SER A 196 -22.37 -11.38 -7.90
C SER A 196 -23.20 -11.46 -6.62
N ARG A 197 -24.52 -11.32 -6.76
CA ARG A 197 -25.47 -11.53 -5.65
C ARG A 197 -25.55 -12.99 -5.19
N GLU A 198 -25.12 -13.91 -6.03
CA GLU A 198 -25.10 -15.34 -5.71
C GLU A 198 -23.97 -15.70 -4.74
N ASN A 199 -22.92 -14.85 -4.67
CA ASN A 199 -21.82 -15.07 -3.75
C ASN A 199 -22.17 -14.58 -2.34
N PRO A 200 -22.30 -15.48 -1.35
CA PRO A 200 -22.74 -15.09 -0.01
C PRO A 200 -21.62 -14.44 0.83
N TRP A 201 -20.35 -14.53 0.43
CA TRP A 201 -19.21 -14.14 1.27
C TRP A 201 -18.69 -12.74 0.98
N ALA A 202 -18.46 -12.40 -0.28
CA ALA A 202 -17.65 -11.22 -0.63
C ALA A 202 -18.19 -9.91 -0.04
N ALA A 203 -19.50 -9.66 -0.15
CA ALA A 203 -20.10 -8.46 0.40
C ALA A 203 -19.99 -8.43 1.94
N ARG A 204 -20.24 -9.55 2.62
CA ARG A 204 -20.11 -9.68 4.07
C ARG A 204 -18.66 -9.43 4.54
N VAL A 205 -17.69 -10.01 3.86
CA VAL A 205 -16.26 -9.82 4.18
C VAL A 205 -15.86 -8.34 4.05
N ILE A 206 -16.28 -7.68 2.97
CA ILE A 206 -15.94 -6.27 2.73
C ILE A 206 -16.58 -5.35 3.77
N VAL A 207 -17.88 -5.49 4.03
CA VAL A 207 -18.55 -4.64 5.03
C VAL A 207 -18.04 -4.91 6.45
N ASN A 208 -17.68 -6.15 6.77
CA ASN A 208 -17.05 -6.50 8.03
C ASN A 208 -15.71 -5.79 8.24
N ARG A 209 -14.87 -5.70 7.20
CA ARG A 209 -13.61 -4.95 7.25
C ARG A 209 -13.81 -3.45 7.35
N ILE A 210 -14.81 -2.90 6.65
CA ILE A 210 -15.16 -1.48 6.80
C ILE A 210 -15.61 -1.22 8.24
N TRP A 211 -16.48 -2.06 8.79
CA TRP A 211 -16.93 -1.97 10.19
C TRP A 211 -15.74 -2.03 11.16
N GLN A 212 -14.85 -3.01 10.98
CA GLN A 212 -13.64 -3.16 11.79
C GLN A 212 -12.75 -1.90 11.80
N ASN A 213 -12.65 -1.20 10.66
CA ASN A 213 -11.88 0.03 10.59
C ASN A 213 -12.48 1.16 11.44
N TYR A 214 -13.81 1.20 11.59
CA TYR A 214 -14.48 2.20 12.43
C TYR A 214 -14.52 1.83 13.90
N PHE A 215 -14.81 0.58 14.22
CA PHE A 215 -15.07 0.14 15.60
C PHE A 215 -13.92 -0.67 16.23
N GLY A 216 -12.84 -0.94 15.48
CA GLY A 216 -11.68 -1.71 15.97
C GLY A 216 -11.85 -3.22 15.86
N ASN A 217 -13.08 -3.73 16.05
CA ASN A 217 -13.43 -5.14 15.84
C ASN A 217 -14.48 -5.27 14.75
N GLY A 218 -14.36 -6.33 13.95
CA GLY A 218 -15.39 -6.67 12.97
C GLY A 218 -16.65 -7.22 13.66
N ILE A 219 -17.78 -7.18 12.97
CA ILE A 219 -19.00 -7.92 13.37
C ILE A 219 -18.67 -9.42 13.44
N VAL A 220 -17.82 -9.92 12.53
CA VAL A 220 -17.10 -11.19 12.63
C VAL A 220 -15.67 -10.88 13.07
N ALA A 221 -15.27 -11.37 14.24
CA ALA A 221 -13.97 -11.04 14.84
C ALA A 221 -12.77 -11.65 14.09
N THR A 222 -13.00 -12.66 13.25
CA THR A 222 -12.03 -13.36 12.40
C THR A 222 -12.19 -12.94 10.93
N PRO A 223 -11.67 -11.79 10.49
CA PRO A 223 -12.02 -11.18 9.19
C PRO A 223 -11.54 -11.96 7.95
N ASN A 224 -10.65 -12.96 8.12
CA ASN A 224 -10.17 -13.86 7.06
C ASN A 224 -10.72 -15.28 7.19
N ASP A 225 -11.56 -15.54 8.22
CA ASP A 225 -12.16 -16.83 8.48
C ASP A 225 -13.64 -16.66 8.87
N PHE A 226 -14.51 -16.91 7.91
CA PHE A 226 -15.97 -16.98 8.04
C PHE A 226 -16.47 -18.43 8.03
N GLY A 227 -15.55 -19.40 8.14
CA GLY A 227 -15.82 -20.81 8.22
C GLY A 227 -16.23 -21.27 9.62
N VAL A 228 -16.29 -22.58 9.80
CA VAL A 228 -16.72 -23.23 11.06
C VAL A 228 -15.77 -22.91 12.23
N THR A 229 -14.49 -22.67 11.95
CA THR A 229 -13.49 -22.30 12.98
C THR A 229 -13.45 -20.80 13.25
N GLY A 230 -14.08 -20.01 12.41
CA GLY A 230 -14.19 -18.57 12.59
C GLY A 230 -15.16 -18.17 13.70
N ALA A 231 -15.08 -16.92 14.12
CA ALA A 231 -16.03 -16.36 15.07
C ALA A 231 -17.40 -16.20 14.42
N LEU A 232 -18.45 -16.53 15.14
CA LEU A 232 -19.81 -16.19 14.72
C LEU A 232 -20.00 -14.67 14.69
N PRO A 233 -20.82 -14.16 13.76
CA PRO A 233 -21.14 -12.74 13.74
C PRO A 233 -21.89 -12.32 15.00
N SER A 234 -21.43 -11.27 15.66
CA SER A 234 -22.12 -10.72 16.85
C SER A 234 -23.52 -10.18 16.53
N HIS A 235 -23.71 -9.67 15.32
CA HIS A 235 -24.96 -9.10 14.81
C HIS A 235 -25.17 -9.57 13.37
N PRO A 236 -25.70 -10.79 13.16
CA PRO A 236 -25.84 -11.36 11.83
C PRO A 236 -26.75 -10.56 10.92
N GLU A 237 -27.85 -10.04 11.43
CA GLU A 237 -28.82 -9.22 10.67
C GLU A 237 -28.20 -7.88 10.20
N LEU A 238 -27.37 -7.27 11.04
CA LEU A 238 -26.63 -6.06 10.67
C LEU A 238 -25.58 -6.34 9.58
N LEU A 239 -24.87 -7.45 9.70
CA LEU A 239 -23.89 -7.86 8.69
C LEU A 239 -24.58 -8.08 7.34
N ASP A 240 -25.71 -8.76 7.34
CA ASP A 240 -26.49 -9.04 6.13
C ASP A 240 -27.11 -7.76 5.54
N TYR A 241 -27.64 -6.89 6.37
CA TYR A 241 -28.16 -5.58 5.94
C TYR A 241 -27.06 -4.76 5.24
N LEU A 242 -25.90 -4.60 5.85
CA LEU A 242 -24.80 -3.85 5.25
C LEU A 242 -24.28 -4.49 3.98
N ALA A 243 -24.25 -5.82 3.91
CA ALA A 243 -23.85 -6.56 2.70
C ALA A 243 -24.85 -6.34 1.55
N MET A 244 -26.14 -6.36 1.84
CA MET A 244 -27.20 -6.04 0.85
C MET A 244 -27.10 -4.61 0.37
N GLU A 245 -26.98 -3.63 1.28
CA GLU A 245 -26.79 -2.22 0.95
C GLU A 245 -25.56 -1.98 0.04
N LEU A 246 -24.45 -2.69 0.29
CA LEU A 246 -23.25 -2.62 -0.57
C LEU A 246 -23.58 -3.10 -1.99
N MET A 247 -24.26 -4.23 -2.14
CA MET A 247 -24.62 -4.77 -3.45
C MET A 247 -25.65 -3.90 -4.16
N ASP A 248 -26.69 -3.42 -3.45
CA ASP A 248 -27.77 -2.60 -4.00
C ASP A 248 -27.29 -1.22 -4.45
N SER A 249 -26.30 -0.65 -3.74
CA SER A 249 -25.65 0.61 -4.13
C SER A 249 -24.62 0.47 -5.26
N GLY A 250 -24.54 -0.71 -5.92
CA GLY A 250 -23.55 -0.98 -6.97
C GLY A 250 -22.12 -1.05 -6.43
N TRP A 251 -21.93 -1.63 -5.26
CA TRP A 251 -20.62 -1.76 -4.58
C TRP A 251 -20.00 -0.41 -4.18
N SER A 252 -20.83 0.56 -3.83
CA SER A 252 -20.40 1.89 -3.41
C SER A 252 -19.88 1.89 -1.97
N LEU A 253 -18.55 1.84 -1.81
CA LEU A 253 -17.92 1.96 -0.49
C LEU A 253 -18.30 3.28 0.21
N LYS A 254 -18.41 4.38 -0.54
CA LYS A 254 -18.83 5.68 0.03
C LYS A 254 -20.24 5.63 0.62
N HIS A 255 -21.16 4.86 0.04
CA HIS A 255 -22.48 4.65 0.59
C HIS A 255 -22.41 3.99 1.97
N ILE A 256 -21.65 2.89 2.09
CA ILE A 256 -21.48 2.18 3.37
C ILE A 256 -20.76 3.05 4.41
N HIS A 257 -19.71 3.76 4.03
CA HIS A 257 -19.04 4.70 4.93
C HIS A 257 -20.04 5.74 5.47
N ARG A 258 -20.87 6.31 4.60
CA ARG A 258 -21.90 7.30 5.01
C ARG A 258 -22.91 6.70 5.98
N LEU A 259 -23.44 5.50 5.69
CA LEU A 259 -24.36 4.80 6.58
C LEU A 259 -23.78 4.61 7.98
N ILE A 260 -22.53 4.17 8.06
CA ILE A 260 -21.85 3.93 9.34
C ILE A 260 -21.64 5.25 10.10
N VAL A 261 -21.02 6.26 9.50
CA VAL A 261 -20.64 7.49 10.23
C VAL A 261 -21.83 8.36 10.60
N THR A 262 -22.98 8.24 9.92
CA THR A 262 -24.21 8.93 10.27
C THR A 262 -25.09 8.16 11.26
N SER A 263 -24.76 6.91 11.56
CA SER A 263 -25.52 6.08 12.49
C SER A 263 -25.44 6.59 13.93
N SER A 264 -26.47 6.33 14.71
CA SER A 264 -26.45 6.61 16.14
C SER A 264 -25.38 5.81 16.88
N THR A 265 -25.08 4.61 16.41
CA THR A 265 -24.02 3.74 16.94
C THR A 265 -22.64 4.41 16.85
N TYR A 266 -22.29 4.97 15.70
CA TYR A 266 -20.99 5.63 15.51
C TYR A 266 -20.86 6.93 16.29
N ARG A 267 -21.98 7.65 16.50
CA ARG A 267 -22.02 8.93 17.21
C ARG A 267 -22.10 8.78 18.74
N GLN A 268 -22.05 7.57 19.28
CA GLN A 268 -22.00 7.35 20.72
C GLN A 268 -20.63 7.78 21.28
N GLN A 269 -20.62 8.24 22.53
CA GLN A 269 -19.40 8.57 23.24
C GLN A 269 -18.56 7.30 23.49
N THR A 270 -17.27 7.39 23.26
CA THR A 270 -16.31 6.26 23.38
C THR A 270 -16.12 5.85 24.84
N VAL A 271 -15.96 6.83 25.72
CA VAL A 271 -15.79 6.63 27.18
C VAL A 271 -17.15 6.75 27.84
N ALA A 272 -17.64 5.66 28.44
CA ALA A 272 -18.84 5.70 29.25
C ALA A 272 -18.49 6.17 30.67
N ASP A 273 -19.26 7.10 31.24
CA ASP A 273 -19.21 7.40 32.66
C ASP A 273 -19.39 6.12 33.49
N GLN A 274 -18.72 6.02 34.65
CA GLN A 274 -18.79 4.84 35.54
C GLN A 274 -20.23 4.42 35.87
N ALA A 275 -21.16 5.37 35.94
CA ALA A 275 -22.59 5.12 36.16
C ALA A 275 -23.25 4.36 35.00
N THR A 276 -22.79 4.56 33.76
CA THR A 276 -23.30 3.89 32.56
C THR A 276 -22.80 2.45 32.46
N HIS A 277 -21.60 2.16 32.95
CA HIS A 277 -21.06 0.80 33.03
C HIS A 277 -21.87 -0.12 33.94
N ALA A 278 -22.31 0.36 35.09
CA ALA A 278 -23.11 -0.41 36.05
C ALA A 278 -24.51 -0.77 35.51
N THR A 279 -25.13 0.13 34.73
CA THR A 279 -26.47 -0.07 34.16
C THR A 279 -26.45 -0.99 32.92
N GLN A 280 -25.36 -1.10 32.23
CA GLN A 280 -25.21 -1.90 31.01
C GLN A 280 -24.78 -3.34 31.26
N ALA A 281 -24.04 -3.60 32.33
CA ALA A 281 -23.71 -4.95 32.81
C ALA A 281 -24.97 -5.77 33.13
N THR A 282 -26.08 -5.09 33.46
CA THR A 282 -27.36 -5.72 33.81
C THR A 282 -28.33 -5.93 32.63
N ARG A 283 -28.04 -5.37 31.43
CA ARG A 283 -28.93 -5.44 30.24
C ARG A 283 -28.37 -6.20 29.04
N GLY A 284 -27.71 -7.35 29.24
CA GLY A 284 -27.16 -8.15 28.12
C GLY A 284 -25.82 -7.61 27.58
N GLY A 285 -24.90 -7.32 28.48
CA GLY A 285 -23.70 -6.50 28.30
C GLY A 285 -22.67 -6.90 27.24
N HIS A 286 -22.65 -8.13 26.72
CA HIS A 286 -21.65 -8.52 25.72
C HIS A 286 -21.98 -8.06 24.30
N GLU A 287 -23.25 -8.09 23.89
CA GLU A 287 -23.65 -7.70 22.54
C GLU A 287 -23.50 -6.19 22.28
N PHE A 288 -23.86 -5.34 23.24
CA PHE A 288 -23.73 -3.89 23.10
C PHE A 288 -22.29 -3.38 23.22
N ALA A 289 -21.42 -4.08 23.92
CA ALA A 289 -20.01 -3.70 24.06
C ALA A 289 -19.24 -3.78 22.73
N THR A 290 -19.65 -4.67 21.80
CA THR A 290 -19.02 -4.83 20.48
C THR A 290 -19.40 -3.73 19.50
N LEU A 291 -20.45 -2.96 19.76
CA LEU A 291 -20.91 -1.85 18.92
C LEU A 291 -20.33 -0.48 19.33
N ARG A 292 -19.56 -0.43 20.40
CA ARG A 292 -18.91 0.82 20.82
C ARG A 292 -17.53 0.98 20.23
N THR A 293 -17.20 2.19 19.83
CA THR A 293 -15.83 2.54 19.49
C THR A 293 -14.96 2.41 20.74
N GLN A 294 -13.91 1.64 20.67
CA GLN A 294 -12.94 1.49 21.77
C GLN A 294 -11.79 2.45 21.54
N LEU A 295 -11.23 2.99 22.63
CA LEU A 295 -9.97 3.71 22.59
C LEU A 295 -8.90 2.82 21.95
N ARG A 296 -8.32 3.25 20.85
CA ARG A 296 -7.33 2.47 20.11
C ARG A 296 -6.14 3.32 19.72
N ARG A 297 -4.96 2.72 19.80
CA ARG A 297 -3.75 3.38 19.33
C ARG A 297 -3.83 3.59 17.81
N LYS A 298 -3.34 4.73 17.36
CA LYS A 298 -3.12 5.02 15.94
C LYS A 298 -2.19 3.98 15.32
N SER A 299 -2.42 3.60 14.08
CA SER A 299 -1.48 2.75 13.35
C SER A 299 -0.14 3.46 13.15
N ALA A 300 0.91 2.71 12.82
CA ALA A 300 2.23 3.29 12.55
C ALA A 300 2.17 4.42 11.53
N GLU A 301 1.40 4.22 10.44
CA GLU A 301 1.23 5.21 9.39
C GLU A 301 0.46 6.44 9.87
N GLN A 302 -0.64 6.25 10.62
CA GLN A 302 -1.43 7.34 11.17
C GLN A 302 -0.62 8.16 12.17
N LEU A 303 0.16 7.50 13.04
CA LEU A 303 0.98 8.16 14.05
C LEU A 303 2.07 9.00 13.38
N ARG A 304 2.81 8.43 12.41
CA ARG A 304 3.82 9.17 11.65
C ARG A 304 3.23 10.36 10.91
N ASP A 305 2.12 10.15 10.20
CA ASP A 305 1.46 11.21 9.44
C ASP A 305 0.91 12.31 10.35
N SER A 306 0.41 11.95 11.55
CA SER A 306 -0.01 12.92 12.58
C SER A 306 1.16 13.77 13.08
N ILE A 307 2.32 13.15 13.37
CA ILE A 307 3.53 13.85 13.80
C ILE A 307 3.98 14.84 12.73
N LEU A 308 4.05 14.41 11.46
CA LEU A 308 4.43 15.28 10.34
C LEU A 308 3.43 16.42 10.13
N HIS A 309 2.13 16.14 10.30
CA HIS A 309 1.08 17.14 10.12
C HIS A 309 1.14 18.24 11.19
N VAL A 310 1.13 17.87 12.46
CA VAL A 310 1.11 18.85 13.57
C VAL A 310 2.40 19.67 13.65
N SER A 311 3.52 19.14 13.12
CA SER A 311 4.79 19.87 13.03
C SER A 311 4.89 20.76 11.78
N GLY A 312 3.94 20.69 10.85
CA GLY A 312 4.02 21.41 9.58
C GLY A 312 5.09 20.90 8.61
N LEU A 313 5.65 19.71 8.90
CA LEU A 313 6.64 19.06 8.03
C LEU A 313 5.98 18.26 6.89
N LEU A 314 4.70 17.93 7.01
CA LEU A 314 4.00 17.12 6.02
C LEU A 314 3.92 17.82 4.68
N GLN A 315 4.43 17.17 3.66
CA GLN A 315 4.35 17.64 2.27
C GLN A 315 3.16 16.98 1.58
N GLU A 316 2.30 17.81 0.99
CA GLU A 316 1.21 17.30 0.16
C GLU A 316 1.76 16.75 -1.15
N ARG A 317 1.29 15.57 -1.51
CA ARG A 317 1.65 14.88 -2.75
C ARG A 317 0.45 14.14 -3.30
N ALA A 318 0.19 14.28 -4.58
CA ALA A 318 -0.85 13.55 -5.30
C ALA A 318 -0.22 12.55 -6.28
N GLY A 319 0.03 11.32 -5.81
CA GLY A 319 0.62 10.26 -6.64
C GLY A 319 2.14 10.36 -6.80
N GLY A 320 2.69 9.66 -7.78
CA GLY A 320 4.12 9.61 -8.09
C GLY A 320 4.81 8.33 -7.59
N PRO A 321 6.12 8.17 -7.83
CA PRO A 321 6.88 6.97 -7.43
C PRO A 321 6.95 6.84 -5.92
N PRO A 322 7.19 5.60 -5.38
CA PRO A 322 7.34 5.40 -3.96
C PRO A 322 8.55 6.16 -3.40
N VAL A 323 8.42 6.64 -2.16
CA VAL A 323 9.49 7.32 -1.43
C VAL A 323 10.22 6.31 -0.56
N TRP A 324 11.54 6.34 -0.64
CA TRP A 324 12.44 5.49 0.13
C TRP A 324 12.98 6.27 1.31
N PRO A 325 12.54 5.99 2.55
CA PRO A 325 13.05 6.70 3.72
C PRO A 325 14.53 6.37 3.97
N VAL A 326 15.22 7.24 4.68
CA VAL A 326 16.55 6.95 5.19
C VAL A 326 16.43 5.90 6.28
N LEU A 327 17.24 4.85 6.19
CA LEU A 327 17.43 3.86 7.24
C LEU A 327 18.77 4.12 7.94
N ASP A 328 18.85 3.75 9.21
CA ASP A 328 20.10 3.81 9.94
C ASP A 328 21.09 2.72 9.48
N ASP A 329 22.38 2.96 9.71
CA ASP A 329 23.46 2.07 9.27
C ASP A 329 23.37 0.70 9.93
N ALA A 330 22.86 0.60 11.15
CA ALA A 330 22.69 -0.66 11.85
C ALA A 330 21.61 -1.53 11.18
N THR A 331 20.52 -0.91 10.77
CA THR A 331 19.45 -1.59 10.01
C THR A 331 19.95 -2.09 8.67
N LEU A 332 20.75 -1.29 7.95
CA LEU A 332 21.33 -1.68 6.67
C LEU A 332 22.36 -2.82 6.85
N ALA A 333 23.22 -2.73 7.87
CA ALA A 333 24.22 -3.76 8.17
C ALA A 333 23.59 -5.10 8.59
N ALA A 334 22.43 -5.06 9.27
CA ALA A 334 21.68 -6.27 9.63
C ALA A 334 21.03 -6.96 8.42
N ASN A 335 20.97 -6.29 7.26
CA ASN A 335 20.34 -6.79 6.04
C ASN A 335 21.31 -6.78 4.85
N PRO A 336 22.36 -7.61 4.85
CA PRO A 336 23.44 -7.54 3.85
C PRO A 336 22.97 -7.75 2.41
N ALA A 337 21.85 -8.45 2.21
CA ALA A 337 21.24 -8.59 0.87
C ALA A 337 20.81 -7.26 0.23
N VAL A 338 20.65 -6.20 1.04
CA VAL A 338 20.31 -4.85 0.56
C VAL A 338 21.58 -4.08 0.17
N LEU A 339 22.74 -4.47 0.71
CA LEU A 339 24.04 -3.89 0.38
C LEU A 339 24.63 -4.54 -0.88
N ASP A 340 24.25 -5.78 -1.19
CA ASP A 340 24.63 -6.49 -2.42
C ASP A 340 23.71 -6.09 -3.57
N ASP A 341 23.93 -4.88 -4.10
CA ASP A 341 23.14 -4.34 -5.19
C ASP A 341 23.51 -4.98 -6.54
N ASN A 342 22.50 -5.08 -7.42
CA ASN A 342 22.71 -5.54 -8.79
C ASN A 342 22.75 -4.37 -9.78
N ALA A 343 23.22 -4.61 -10.98
CA ALA A 343 23.33 -3.60 -12.05
C ALA A 343 21.96 -2.93 -12.37
N THR A 344 20.85 -3.61 -12.11
CA THR A 344 19.49 -3.10 -12.33
C THR A 344 18.93 -2.35 -11.12
N LYS A 345 19.69 -2.21 -10.03
CA LYS A 345 19.28 -1.52 -8.79
C LYS A 345 17.95 -2.00 -8.21
N THR A 346 17.70 -3.29 -8.21
CA THR A 346 16.44 -3.89 -7.72
C THR A 346 16.56 -4.44 -6.30
N LYS A 347 17.78 -4.74 -5.84
CA LYS A 347 18.01 -5.37 -4.53
C LYS A 347 18.31 -4.36 -3.43
N GLY A 348 19.02 -3.27 -3.73
CA GLY A 348 19.50 -2.29 -2.78
C GLY A 348 18.40 -1.48 -2.08
N TRP A 349 18.84 -0.58 -1.21
CA TRP A 349 18.02 0.46 -0.61
C TRP A 349 18.50 1.83 -1.10
N TYR A 350 17.63 2.62 -1.70
CA TYR A 350 17.96 3.86 -2.39
C TYR A 350 17.19 5.04 -1.79
N PRO A 351 17.69 5.66 -0.70
CA PRO A 351 16.98 6.75 -0.04
C PRO A 351 16.61 7.86 -1.03
N SER A 352 15.35 8.27 -0.99
CA SER A 352 14.90 9.46 -1.73
C SER A 352 15.57 10.71 -1.19
N PRO A 353 15.68 11.80 -1.97
CA PRO A 353 16.21 13.07 -1.48
C PRO A 353 15.50 13.53 -0.19
N PRO A 354 16.21 14.18 0.75
CA PRO A 354 15.61 14.62 2.01
C PRO A 354 14.36 15.48 1.82
N SER A 355 14.31 16.28 0.75
CA SER A 355 13.16 17.10 0.38
C SER A 355 11.89 16.32 0.06
N GLU A 356 11.97 15.02 -0.20
CA GLU A 356 10.83 14.19 -0.57
C GLU A 356 10.37 13.24 0.56
N GLN A 357 11.07 13.20 1.69
CA GLN A 357 10.84 12.17 2.72
C GLN A 357 9.67 12.47 3.65
N SER A 358 9.24 13.71 3.75
CA SER A 358 8.17 14.15 4.65
C SER A 358 6.76 14.03 4.04
N VAL A 359 6.53 13.03 3.21
CA VAL A 359 5.23 12.73 2.62
C VAL A 359 4.42 11.77 3.50
N ARG A 360 3.12 11.64 3.21
CA ARG A 360 2.26 10.66 3.88
C ARG A 360 2.83 9.24 3.75
N SER A 361 2.67 8.46 4.80
CA SER A 361 3.17 7.08 4.88
C SER A 361 2.64 6.16 3.78
N LEU A 362 1.51 6.51 3.16
CA LEU A 362 0.96 5.84 1.99
C LEU A 362 1.95 5.77 0.81
N TYR A 363 2.84 6.76 0.70
CA TYR A 363 3.82 6.84 -0.39
C TYR A 363 5.16 6.16 -0.07
N LEU A 364 5.34 5.63 1.14
CA LEU A 364 6.57 4.95 1.50
C LEU A 364 6.65 3.56 0.86
N ILE A 365 7.85 3.21 0.40
CA ILE A 365 8.11 1.88 -0.15
C ILE A 365 7.83 0.79 0.88
N GLN A 366 7.15 -0.26 0.46
CA GLN A 366 6.95 -1.48 1.24
C GLN A 366 7.77 -2.61 0.62
N LYS A 367 8.91 -2.93 1.20
CA LYS A 367 9.81 -3.99 0.73
C LYS A 367 9.72 -5.20 1.65
N ARG A 368 9.57 -6.42 1.08
CA ARG A 368 9.43 -7.66 1.86
C ARG A 368 10.69 -8.02 2.66
N THR A 369 11.86 -7.66 2.13
CA THR A 369 13.16 -8.04 2.70
C THR A 369 13.62 -7.12 3.82
N ILE A 370 13.08 -5.91 3.92
CA ILE A 370 13.46 -4.94 4.94
C ILE A 370 12.24 -4.08 5.26
N ARG A 371 11.94 -3.96 6.53
CA ARG A 371 10.85 -3.12 7.01
C ARG A 371 11.42 -1.83 7.60
N ILE A 372 10.63 -0.77 7.61
CA ILE A 372 11.02 0.51 8.21
C ILE A 372 10.96 0.34 9.73
N PRO A 373 12.09 0.42 10.48
CA PRO A 373 12.15 0.04 11.90
C PRO A 373 11.18 0.81 12.79
N TRP A 374 11.03 2.11 12.54
CA TRP A 374 10.09 2.92 13.30
C TRP A 374 8.65 2.42 13.14
N MET A 375 8.23 2.08 11.93
CA MET A 375 6.89 1.55 11.68
C MET A 375 6.71 0.15 12.25
N GLU A 376 7.76 -0.67 12.21
CA GLU A 376 7.75 -2.01 12.80
C GLU A 376 7.56 -1.96 14.32
N THR A 377 8.20 -0.98 14.99
CA THR A 377 7.99 -0.72 16.42
C THR A 377 6.52 -0.44 16.75
N PHE A 378 5.76 0.12 15.81
CA PHE A 378 4.33 0.41 15.95
C PHE A 378 3.42 -0.60 15.23
N ASP A 379 3.82 -1.86 15.19
CA ASP A 379 3.05 -3.01 14.70
C ASP A 379 2.68 -2.91 13.21
N LEU A 380 3.62 -2.45 12.36
CA LEU A 380 3.45 -2.56 10.91
C LEU A 380 3.28 -4.04 10.52
N PRO A 381 2.19 -4.43 9.83
CA PRO A 381 1.98 -5.83 9.47
C PRO A 381 3.03 -6.35 8.51
N GLU A 382 3.22 -7.67 8.52
CA GLU A 382 4.08 -8.34 7.54
C GLU A 382 3.50 -8.23 6.13
N ASN A 383 4.38 -7.98 5.16
CA ASN A 383 4.00 -7.86 3.75
C ASN A 383 3.94 -9.23 3.02
N ALA A 384 4.22 -10.32 3.73
CA ALA A 384 4.31 -11.67 3.14
C ALA A 384 2.94 -12.34 2.98
N VAL A 385 2.00 -12.06 3.88
CA VAL A 385 0.67 -12.69 3.92
C VAL A 385 -0.45 -11.64 4.04
N SER A 386 -1.67 -12.04 3.70
CA SER A 386 -2.84 -11.17 3.88
C SER A 386 -3.12 -10.95 5.38
N CYS A 387 -3.03 -9.70 5.82
CA CYS A 387 -3.35 -9.30 7.19
C CYS A 387 -4.82 -8.90 7.30
N GLY A 388 -5.65 -9.75 7.87
CA GLY A 388 -7.07 -9.46 8.08
C GLY A 388 -7.33 -8.52 9.26
N LYS A 389 -6.52 -8.60 10.31
CA LYS A 389 -6.56 -7.75 11.49
C LYS A 389 -5.13 -7.43 11.90
N ARG A 390 -4.83 -6.15 12.09
CA ARG A 390 -3.54 -5.72 12.65
C ARG A 390 -3.55 -5.92 14.14
N GLU A 391 -2.47 -6.42 14.68
CA GLU A 391 -2.25 -6.41 16.11
C GLU A 391 -1.94 -5.00 16.59
N CYS A 392 -2.18 -4.73 17.85
CA CYS A 392 -1.90 -3.46 18.47
C CYS A 392 -1.29 -3.75 19.85
N SER A 393 0.03 -3.74 19.92
CA SER A 393 0.77 -3.93 21.15
C SER A 393 0.95 -2.60 21.90
N LEU A 394 1.18 -2.67 23.21
CA LEU A 394 1.57 -1.55 24.05
C LEU A 394 2.86 -1.95 24.77
N VAL A 395 3.99 -1.55 24.23
CA VAL A 395 5.32 -1.97 24.72
C VAL A 395 6.25 -0.77 24.89
N ALA A 396 7.18 -0.87 25.84
CA ALA A 396 8.12 0.20 26.17
C ALA A 396 8.91 0.76 24.97
N PRO A 397 9.37 -0.03 23.99
CA PRO A 397 10.05 0.50 22.81
C PRO A 397 9.27 1.57 22.05
N GLN A 398 7.92 1.53 22.06
CA GLN A 398 7.08 2.53 21.40
C GLN A 398 7.21 3.90 22.06
N SER A 399 7.12 3.96 23.38
CA SER A 399 7.33 5.22 24.12
C SER A 399 8.77 5.73 23.96
N LEU A 400 9.76 4.84 23.96
CA LEU A 400 11.15 5.21 23.71
C LEU A 400 11.35 5.78 22.30
N ALA A 401 10.72 5.18 21.29
CA ALA A 401 10.75 5.68 19.91
C ALA A 401 10.09 7.05 19.78
N MET A 402 8.99 7.29 20.51
CA MET A 402 8.34 8.60 20.54
C MET A 402 9.16 9.65 21.29
N MET A 403 9.87 9.30 22.35
CA MET A 403 10.67 10.25 23.12
C MET A 403 12.03 10.56 22.47
N ASN A 404 12.70 9.56 21.91
CA ASN A 404 14.09 9.65 21.48
C ASN A 404 14.26 9.54 19.95
N GLY A 405 13.22 9.16 19.22
CA GLY A 405 13.27 8.98 17.77
C GLY A 405 13.48 10.31 17.05
N SER A 406 14.33 10.30 16.03
CA SER A 406 14.67 11.49 15.23
C SER A 406 13.43 12.20 14.68
N LEU A 407 12.41 11.47 14.26
CA LEU A 407 11.16 12.02 13.76
C LEU A 407 10.45 12.89 14.81
N SER A 408 10.28 12.36 16.04
CA SER A 408 9.58 13.08 17.12
C SER A 408 10.38 14.30 17.60
N VAL A 409 11.71 14.16 17.73
CA VAL A 409 12.59 15.25 18.13
C VAL A 409 12.58 16.37 17.11
N GLN A 410 12.73 16.07 15.82
CA GLN A 410 12.65 17.07 14.73
C GLN A 410 11.26 17.75 14.68
N ALA A 411 10.19 16.96 14.85
CA ALA A 411 8.84 17.52 14.91
C ALA A 411 8.67 18.47 16.10
N ALA A 412 9.11 18.09 17.30
CA ALA A 412 9.04 18.94 18.49
C ALA A 412 9.85 20.23 18.32
N GLN A 413 11.03 20.16 17.70
CA GLN A 413 11.85 21.33 17.38
C GLN A 413 11.09 22.26 16.43
N ARG A 414 10.55 21.73 15.35
CA ARG A 414 9.81 22.51 14.35
C ARG A 414 8.55 23.16 14.92
N ILE A 415 7.80 22.43 15.77
CA ILE A 415 6.63 22.99 16.47
C ILE A 415 7.07 24.17 17.37
N ALA A 416 8.10 23.96 18.18
CA ALA A 416 8.61 25.00 19.09
C ALA A 416 9.11 26.23 18.35
N GLU A 417 9.83 26.06 17.22
CA GLU A 417 10.27 27.16 16.35
C GLU A 417 9.08 27.97 15.84
N THR A 418 8.04 27.30 15.35
CA THR A 418 6.83 27.95 14.85
C THR A 418 6.13 28.74 15.97
N ILE A 419 5.95 28.13 17.14
CA ILE A 419 5.32 28.78 18.31
C ILE A 419 6.14 30.00 18.76
N LEU A 420 7.47 29.89 18.83
CA LEU A 420 8.34 31.02 19.20
C LEU A 420 8.31 32.14 18.17
N GLY A 421 8.15 31.80 16.90
CA GLY A 421 7.97 32.82 15.83
C GLY A 421 6.66 33.61 15.98
N ASP A 422 5.57 32.89 16.29
CA ASP A 422 4.23 33.45 16.44
C ASP A 422 4.03 34.19 17.79
N VAL A 423 4.59 33.66 18.86
CA VAL A 423 4.38 34.14 20.25
C VAL A 423 5.69 34.17 21.04
N PRO A 424 6.63 35.07 20.72
CA PRO A 424 7.99 35.05 21.28
C PRO A 424 8.06 35.35 22.78
N SER A 425 7.14 36.17 23.30
CA SER A 425 7.32 36.83 24.61
C SER A 425 6.45 36.23 25.73
N SER A 426 5.49 35.34 25.47
CA SER A 426 4.52 34.89 26.46
C SER A 426 4.52 33.36 26.63
N LYS A 427 5.20 32.87 27.67
CA LYS A 427 5.19 31.44 28.01
C LYS A 427 3.76 30.87 28.16
N ASN A 428 2.83 31.67 28.71
CA ASN A 428 1.44 31.24 28.86
C ASN A 428 0.75 31.00 27.51
N GLN A 429 0.94 31.92 26.57
CA GLN A 429 0.39 31.75 25.22
C GLN A 429 1.09 30.61 24.46
N GLN A 430 2.40 30.42 24.65
CA GLN A 430 3.14 29.30 24.08
C GLN A 430 2.55 27.94 24.52
N ILE A 431 2.19 27.79 25.81
CA ILE A 431 1.54 26.57 26.33
C ILE A 431 0.19 26.35 25.62
N HIS A 432 -0.67 27.38 25.58
CA HIS A 432 -1.96 27.27 24.89
C HIS A 432 -1.83 26.91 23.41
N THR A 433 -0.86 27.52 22.73
CA THR A 433 -0.61 27.24 21.30
C THR A 433 -0.11 25.81 21.09
N ALA A 434 0.79 25.31 21.94
CA ALA A 434 1.28 23.94 21.89
C ALA A 434 0.15 22.92 22.05
N PHE A 435 -0.74 23.11 23.03
CA PHE A 435 -1.90 22.24 23.23
C PHE A 435 -2.86 22.26 22.02
N ARG A 436 -3.16 23.45 21.51
CA ARG A 436 -4.04 23.59 20.33
C ARG A 436 -3.46 22.95 19.08
N GLN A 437 -2.16 23.09 18.87
CA GLN A 437 -1.49 22.53 17.69
C GLN A 437 -1.34 21.01 17.77
N ILE A 438 -1.00 20.47 18.94
CA ILE A 438 -0.68 19.04 19.11
C ILE A 438 -1.93 18.25 19.50
N LEU A 439 -2.74 18.74 20.46
CA LEU A 439 -3.88 18.05 21.04
C LEU A 439 -5.25 18.61 20.63
N LEU A 440 -5.27 19.67 19.82
CA LEU A 440 -6.49 20.31 19.27
C LEU A 440 -7.45 20.87 20.34
N ARG A 441 -6.97 21.11 21.56
CA ARG A 441 -7.73 21.68 22.67
C ARG A 441 -6.90 22.68 23.50
N ASN A 442 -7.51 23.37 24.41
CA ASN A 442 -6.79 24.12 25.44
C ASN A 442 -6.38 23.20 26.60
N PRO A 443 -5.28 23.51 27.31
CA PRO A 443 -4.97 22.85 28.58
C PRO A 443 -6.04 23.18 29.62
N ASN A 444 -6.33 22.26 30.53
CA ASN A 444 -7.07 22.56 31.75
C ASN A 444 -6.17 23.27 32.78
N ASP A 445 -6.75 23.76 33.89
CA ASP A 445 -6.01 24.55 34.89
C ASP A 445 -4.83 23.77 35.50
N GLN A 446 -4.97 22.48 35.74
CA GLN A 446 -3.93 21.63 36.29
C GLN A 446 -2.80 21.38 35.30
N GLU A 447 -3.14 21.06 34.04
CA GLU A 447 -2.19 20.90 32.95
C GLU A 447 -1.42 22.19 32.70
N PHE A 448 -2.13 23.32 32.68
CA PHE A 448 -1.53 24.62 32.49
C PHE A 448 -0.53 24.97 33.59
N ALA A 449 -0.90 24.77 34.89
CA ALA A 449 -0.01 25.00 36.01
C ALA A 449 1.23 24.10 35.95
N SER A 450 1.06 22.81 35.63
CA SER A 450 2.16 21.85 35.49
C SER A 450 3.12 22.25 34.34
N CYS A 451 2.60 22.65 33.18
CA CYS A 451 3.40 23.07 32.03
C CYS A 451 4.15 24.38 32.32
N ARG A 452 3.53 25.30 33.07
CA ARG A 452 4.19 26.54 33.48
C ARG A 452 5.40 26.26 34.37
N THR A 453 5.24 25.41 35.37
CA THR A 453 6.36 24.97 36.26
C THR A 453 7.44 24.24 35.47
N PHE A 454 7.04 23.35 34.54
CA PHE A 454 7.98 22.65 33.65
C PHE A 454 8.84 23.62 32.84
N LEU A 455 8.27 24.69 32.28
CA LEU A 455 8.99 25.70 31.49
C LEU A 455 9.85 26.65 32.33
N GLU A 456 9.87 26.54 33.66
CA GLU A 456 10.84 27.27 34.50
C GLU A 456 12.26 26.71 34.32
N SER A 457 12.38 25.38 34.14
CA SER A 457 13.66 24.66 34.08
C SER A 457 13.90 23.93 32.75
N ARG A 458 12.89 23.82 31.89
CA ARG A 458 12.89 23.08 30.63
C ARG A 458 12.51 23.95 29.45
N THR A 459 12.79 23.44 28.25
CA THR A 459 12.56 24.15 26.98
C THR A 459 11.16 23.88 26.42
N LEU A 460 10.70 24.75 25.51
CA LEU A 460 9.47 24.54 24.79
C LEU A 460 9.53 23.29 23.88
N VAL A 461 10.72 22.97 23.37
CA VAL A 461 10.95 21.74 22.57
C VAL A 461 10.64 20.50 23.40
N GLU A 462 11.13 20.44 24.65
CA GLU A 462 10.87 19.33 25.56
C GLU A 462 9.38 19.24 25.91
N LEU A 463 8.70 20.37 26.10
CA LEU A 463 7.24 20.39 26.30
C LEU A 463 6.49 19.82 25.09
N CYS A 464 6.83 20.26 23.88
CA CYS A 464 6.24 19.72 22.64
C CYS A 464 6.47 18.21 22.51
N LEU A 465 7.68 17.74 22.86
CA LEU A 465 8.01 16.31 22.85
C LEU A 465 7.17 15.51 23.85
N VAL A 466 6.95 16.05 25.06
CA VAL A 466 6.07 15.45 26.07
C VAL A 466 4.63 15.36 25.55
N LEU A 467 4.10 16.44 24.94
CA LEU A 467 2.74 16.45 24.41
C LEU A 467 2.56 15.43 23.26
N LEU A 468 3.54 15.30 22.36
CA LEU A 468 3.55 14.26 21.33
C LEU A 468 3.56 12.83 21.91
N ASN A 469 4.03 12.66 23.14
CA ASN A 469 4.13 11.36 23.82
C ASN A 469 2.92 11.03 24.72
N THR A 470 1.91 11.90 24.73
CA THR A 470 0.69 11.64 25.51
C THR A 470 -0.17 10.57 24.85
N ASN A 471 -0.92 9.83 25.66
CA ASN A 471 -1.92 8.90 25.13
C ASN A 471 -2.95 9.61 24.26
N GLU A 472 -3.35 10.81 24.62
CA GLU A 472 -4.29 11.62 23.83
C GLU A 472 -3.81 11.88 22.41
N PHE A 473 -2.49 12.08 22.21
CA PHE A 473 -1.93 12.19 20.86
C PHE A 473 -1.85 10.84 20.15
N ALA A 474 -1.50 9.78 20.87
CA ALA A 474 -1.20 8.47 20.26
C ALA A 474 -2.44 7.60 20.00
N PHE A 475 -3.58 7.89 20.65
CA PHE A 475 -4.81 7.11 20.55
C PHE A 475 -5.92 7.90 19.86
N ILE A 476 -6.92 7.17 19.36
CA ILE A 476 -8.14 7.70 18.74
C ILE A 476 -9.30 7.33 19.68
N GLU A 477 -10.10 8.32 20.01
CA GLU A 477 -11.36 8.18 20.74
C GLU A 477 -12.53 7.90 19.79
#